data_ef961e747cf9e8564c2d60250829d568
#
_entry.id   ef961e747cf9e8564c2d60250829d568
#
_cell.length_a   1.000
_cell.length_b   1.000
_cell.length_c   1.000
_cell.angle_alpha   90.00
_cell.angle_beta   90.00
_cell.angle_gamma   90.00
#
_symmetry.space_group_name_H-M   'P 1'
#
loop_
_entity.id
_entity.type
_entity.pdbx_description
1 polymer ?
#
loop_
_entity_poly.entity_id
_entity_poly.type
_entity_poly.pdbx_seq_one_letter_code
_entity_poly.pdbx_strand_id
1 'polypeptide(L)'
;MDTATRDRNIATWLGDAPQPVRDTTNQLLERIALLRAEQTIYPAQDDILNALAYTPADQVKVVILGQDPYHGPNQAMGLSFSVPATQTKLPPSLRNIYKELKADLGCPIPATGDLTPWLGWVRDTGPDPR
;
A
#
# COMPACT_ATOMS: atom_id res chain seq x y z
N MET A 1 -11.60 6.59 -0.67
CA MET A 1 -11.79 6.26 0.78
C MET A 1 -11.74 7.57 1.55
N ASP A 2 -12.71 7.80 2.42
CA ASP A 2 -12.72 9.01 3.23
C ASP A 2 -11.78 8.92 4.44
N THR A 3 -11.46 10.05 5.03
CA THR A 3 -10.53 10.15 6.16
C THR A 3 -11.04 9.37 7.38
N ALA A 4 -12.33 9.41 7.65
CA ALA A 4 -12.91 8.70 8.80
C ALA A 4 -12.77 7.18 8.67
N THR A 5 -13.02 6.62 7.49
CA THR A 5 -12.83 5.18 7.23
C THR A 5 -11.37 4.80 7.34
N ARG A 6 -10.48 5.60 6.76
CA ARG A 6 -9.04 5.43 6.85
C ARG A 6 -8.57 5.35 8.30
N ASP A 7 -8.92 6.35 9.09
CA ASP A 7 -8.47 6.44 10.48
C ASP A 7 -9.02 5.30 11.33
N ARG A 8 -10.26 4.90 11.09
CA ARG A 8 -10.89 3.78 11.78
C ARG A 8 -10.18 2.47 11.47
N ASN A 9 -9.86 2.20 10.21
CA ASN A 9 -9.17 0.97 9.82
C ASN A 9 -7.77 0.90 10.44
N ILE A 10 -7.02 2.00 10.39
CA ILE A 10 -5.70 2.06 11.03
C ILE A 10 -5.82 1.84 12.54
N ALA A 11 -6.76 2.51 13.19
CA ALA A 11 -6.97 2.38 14.63
C ALA A 11 -7.33 0.95 15.04
N THR A 12 -8.12 0.25 14.23
CA THR A 12 -8.46 -1.16 14.49
C THR A 12 -7.23 -2.05 14.41
N TRP A 13 -6.41 -1.91 13.39
CA TRP A 13 -5.17 -2.64 13.27
C TRP A 13 -4.26 -2.44 14.48
N LEU A 14 -4.01 -1.17 14.84
CA LEU A 14 -3.11 -0.83 15.93
C LEU A 14 -3.71 -1.14 17.29
N GLY A 15 -5.03 -1.01 17.44
CA GLY A 15 -5.73 -1.33 18.67
C GLY A 15 -5.65 -2.81 19.06
N ASP A 16 -5.67 -3.70 18.06
CA ASP A 16 -5.58 -5.15 18.26
C ASP A 16 -4.14 -5.64 18.31
N ALA A 17 -3.16 -4.81 17.99
CA ALA A 17 -1.76 -5.18 18.03
C ALA A 17 -1.25 -5.27 19.47
N PRO A 18 -0.26 -6.15 19.76
CA PRO A 18 0.41 -6.16 21.06
C PRO A 18 1.03 -4.80 21.39
N GLN A 19 1.06 -4.45 22.68
CA GLN A 19 1.60 -3.16 23.13
C GLN A 19 3.01 -2.86 22.60
N PRO A 20 3.98 -3.81 22.60
CA PRO A 20 5.30 -3.54 22.04
C PRO A 20 5.27 -3.15 20.57
N VAL A 21 4.36 -3.72 19.78
CA VAL A 21 4.19 -3.36 18.35
C VAL A 21 3.64 -1.95 18.21
N ARG A 22 2.64 -1.59 19.02
CA ARG A 22 2.09 -0.22 19.02
C ARG A 22 3.16 0.80 19.41
N ASP A 23 3.93 0.52 20.45
CA ASP A 23 4.99 1.42 20.93
C ASP A 23 6.06 1.61 19.85
N THR A 24 6.52 0.54 19.23
CA THR A 24 7.52 0.60 18.15
C THR A 24 6.98 1.38 16.97
N THR A 25 5.73 1.16 16.56
CA THR A 25 5.10 1.87 15.45
C THR A 25 5.07 3.36 15.72
N ASN A 26 4.62 3.77 16.90
CA ASN A 26 4.54 5.18 17.27
C ASN A 26 5.92 5.84 17.31
N GLN A 27 6.93 5.15 17.85
CA GLN A 27 8.31 5.65 17.88
C GLN A 27 8.87 5.85 16.47
N LEU A 28 8.62 4.90 15.56
CA LEU A 28 9.05 5.01 14.18
C LEU A 28 8.37 6.18 13.45
N LEU A 29 7.07 6.36 13.65
CA LEU A 29 6.34 7.46 13.04
C LEU A 29 6.84 8.83 13.54
N GLU A 30 7.12 8.95 14.82
CA GLU A 30 7.70 10.16 15.40
C GLU A 30 9.09 10.44 14.81
N ARG A 31 9.93 9.43 14.71
CA ARG A 31 11.27 9.56 14.14
C ARG A 31 11.22 9.99 12.67
N ILE A 32 10.34 9.38 11.89
CA ILE A 32 10.17 9.76 10.48
C ILE A 32 9.71 11.21 10.36
N ALA A 33 8.76 11.64 11.19
CA ALA A 33 8.28 13.01 11.19
C ALA A 33 9.41 14.02 11.47
N LEU A 34 10.31 13.72 12.40
CA LEU A 34 11.47 14.56 12.69
C LEU A 34 12.45 14.59 11.50
N LEU A 35 12.70 13.43 10.88
CA LEU A 35 13.62 13.35 9.75
C LEU A 35 13.10 14.09 8.51
N ARG A 36 11.79 14.20 8.33
CA ARG A 36 11.19 14.94 7.22
C ARG A 36 11.53 16.44 7.23
N ALA A 37 11.85 17.00 8.38
CA ALA A 37 12.30 18.39 8.47
C ALA A 37 13.67 18.61 7.82
N GLU A 38 14.47 17.55 7.68
CA GLU A 38 15.85 17.61 7.21
C GLU A 38 16.04 17.00 5.82
N GLN A 39 15.17 16.07 5.41
CA GLN A 39 15.31 15.37 4.15
C GLN A 39 13.96 14.94 3.58
N THR A 40 13.95 14.69 2.27
CA THR A 40 12.78 14.15 1.59
C THR A 40 12.65 12.65 1.91
N ILE A 41 11.47 12.25 2.38
CA ILE A 41 11.17 10.85 2.72
C ILE A 41 9.94 10.40 1.95
N TYR A 42 9.99 9.21 1.38
CA TYR A 42 8.87 8.57 0.69
C TYR A 42 8.39 7.34 1.46
N PRO A 43 7.08 7.04 1.44
CA PRO A 43 5.99 7.84 0.86
C PRO A 43 5.71 9.11 1.66
N ALA A 44 4.76 9.92 1.19
CA ALA A 44 4.27 11.07 1.93
C ALA A 44 3.73 10.67 3.31
N GLN A 45 3.72 11.59 4.24
CA GLN A 45 3.33 11.33 5.64
C GLN A 45 1.98 10.62 5.75
N ASP A 46 0.99 11.07 4.99
CA ASP A 46 -0.36 10.51 5.06
C ASP A 46 -0.47 9.13 4.39
N ASP A 47 0.54 8.71 3.66
CA ASP A 47 0.51 7.44 2.92
C ASP A 47 1.26 6.30 3.63
N ILE A 48 1.97 6.58 4.73
CA ILE A 48 2.83 5.58 5.39
C ILE A 48 2.05 4.32 5.77
N LEU A 49 0.85 4.47 6.31
CA LEU A 49 0.02 3.37 6.78
C LEU A 49 -1.12 2.99 5.83
N ASN A 50 -0.99 3.31 4.55
CA ASN A 50 -2.04 3.02 3.57
C ASN A 50 -2.40 1.52 3.49
N ALA A 51 -1.45 0.63 3.64
CA ALA A 51 -1.73 -0.81 3.65
C ALA A 51 -2.75 -1.19 4.73
N LEU A 52 -2.67 -0.59 5.90
CA LEU A 52 -3.61 -0.82 6.99
C LEU A 52 -4.95 -0.09 6.75
N ALA A 53 -4.88 1.07 6.10
CA ALA A 53 -6.07 1.89 5.84
C ALA A 53 -6.99 1.25 4.80
N TYR A 54 -6.43 0.66 3.74
CA TYR A 54 -7.21 0.13 2.63
C TYR A 54 -7.83 -1.24 2.91
N THR A 55 -7.22 -2.05 3.77
CA THR A 55 -7.73 -3.40 4.04
C THR A 55 -7.90 -3.62 5.53
N PRO A 56 -9.13 -3.69 6.03
CA PRO A 56 -9.38 -4.04 7.43
C PRO A 56 -8.74 -5.39 7.80
N ALA A 57 -8.26 -5.51 9.03
CA ALA A 57 -7.51 -6.69 9.47
C ALA A 57 -8.29 -8.00 9.30
N ASP A 58 -9.58 -7.99 9.56
CA ASP A 58 -10.46 -9.17 9.43
C ASP A 58 -10.76 -9.56 7.98
N GLN A 59 -10.37 -8.75 7.01
CA GLN A 59 -10.59 -9.01 5.59
C GLN A 59 -9.32 -9.40 4.84
N VAL A 60 -8.18 -9.43 5.51
CA VAL A 60 -6.91 -9.79 4.89
C VAL A 60 -6.86 -11.28 4.62
N LYS A 61 -6.53 -11.66 3.38
CA LYS A 61 -6.29 -13.06 2.98
C LYS A 61 -4.84 -13.30 2.60
N VAL A 62 -4.18 -12.29 2.04
CA VAL A 62 -2.79 -12.36 1.61
C VAL A 62 -2.09 -11.09 2.02
N VAL A 63 -0.86 -11.23 2.52
CA VAL A 63 0.04 -10.10 2.82
C VAL A 63 1.20 -10.15 1.84
N ILE A 64 1.42 -9.03 1.15
CA ILE A 64 2.58 -8.87 0.27
C ILE A 64 3.56 -7.94 0.96
N LEU A 65 4.74 -8.47 1.28
CA LEU A 65 5.80 -7.71 1.94
C LEU A 65 6.88 -7.38 0.90
N GLY A 66 7.06 -6.10 0.64
CA GLY A 66 8.15 -5.61 -0.20
C GLY A 66 9.42 -5.35 0.59
N GLN A 67 10.49 -4.99 -0.10
CA GLN A 67 11.76 -4.66 0.52
C GLN A 67 11.77 -3.23 1.04
N ASP A 68 11.73 -2.26 0.13
CA ASP A 68 11.80 -0.83 0.42
C ASP A 68 10.73 -0.08 -0.38
N PRO A 69 10.28 1.09 0.10
CA PRO A 69 9.47 1.98 -0.73
C PRO A 69 10.27 2.43 -1.97
N TYR A 70 9.57 2.72 -3.05
CA TYR A 70 10.20 3.36 -4.20
C TYR A 70 10.85 4.69 -3.79
N HIS A 71 11.99 5.01 -4.39
CA HIS A 71 12.75 6.19 -4.04
C HIS A 71 12.61 7.35 -5.04
N GLY A 72 11.88 7.15 -6.11
CA GLY A 72 11.60 8.22 -7.07
C GLY A 72 10.46 9.13 -6.62
N PRO A 73 10.40 10.38 -7.11
CA PRO A 73 9.31 11.29 -6.76
C PRO A 73 7.96 10.74 -7.26
N ASN A 74 6.95 10.84 -6.42
CA ASN A 74 5.56 10.41 -6.70
C ASN A 74 5.40 8.92 -7.05
N GLN A 75 6.28 8.07 -6.57
CA GLN A 75 6.21 6.62 -6.79
C GLN A 75 5.64 5.86 -5.60
N ALA A 76 6.25 5.98 -4.43
CA ALA A 76 5.79 5.30 -3.23
C ALA A 76 4.45 5.86 -2.76
N MET A 77 3.50 4.96 -2.45
CA MET A 77 2.17 5.33 -1.99
C MET A 77 1.70 4.52 -0.77
N GLY A 78 2.63 3.85 -0.07
CA GLY A 78 2.30 3.07 1.12
C GLY A 78 1.74 1.69 0.85
N LEU A 79 1.83 1.21 -0.40
CA LEU A 79 1.39 -0.13 -0.82
C LEU A 79 2.52 -0.78 -1.62
N SER A 80 2.90 -2.00 -1.25
CA SER A 80 3.98 -2.72 -1.94
C SER A 80 3.74 -2.78 -3.45
N PHE A 81 4.75 -2.40 -4.23
CA PHE A 81 4.78 -2.39 -5.69
C PHE A 81 3.88 -1.37 -6.37
N SER A 82 2.89 -0.80 -5.68
CA SER A 82 1.94 0.15 -6.24
C SER A 82 2.56 1.53 -6.46
N VAL A 83 2.15 2.17 -7.55
CA VAL A 83 2.43 3.59 -7.79
C VAL A 83 1.11 4.32 -8.04
N PRO A 84 1.04 5.64 -7.78
CA PRO A 84 -0.17 6.40 -8.09
C PRO A 84 -0.52 6.32 -9.59
N ALA A 85 -1.80 6.41 -9.91
CA ALA A 85 -2.30 6.38 -11.29
C ALA A 85 -1.71 7.51 -12.16
N THR A 86 -1.24 8.58 -11.52
CA THR A 86 -0.56 9.70 -12.19
C THR A 86 0.84 9.35 -12.71
N GLN A 87 1.42 8.25 -12.22
CA GLN A 87 2.71 7.77 -12.71
C GLN A 87 2.54 7.12 -14.08
N THR A 88 3.13 7.71 -15.10
CA THR A 88 3.00 7.22 -16.49
C THR A 88 3.95 6.08 -16.80
N LYS A 89 5.05 5.95 -16.05
CA LYS A 89 6.06 4.91 -16.25
C LYS A 89 5.98 3.90 -15.12
N LEU A 90 5.70 2.65 -15.47
CA LEU A 90 5.64 1.57 -14.48
C LEU A 90 7.05 1.17 -14.03
N PRO A 91 7.27 0.97 -12.72
CA PRO A 91 8.52 0.39 -12.24
C PRO A 91 8.77 -1.00 -12.83
N PRO A 92 10.03 -1.40 -13.04
CA PRO A 92 10.36 -2.71 -13.62
C PRO A 92 9.77 -3.91 -12.85
N SER A 93 9.77 -3.85 -11.52
CA SER A 93 9.20 -4.92 -10.69
C SER A 93 7.71 -5.09 -10.95
N LEU A 94 6.98 -3.99 -11.00
CA LEU A 94 5.53 -4.02 -11.26
C LEU A 94 5.23 -4.50 -12.68
N ARG A 95 6.03 -4.08 -13.65
CA ARG A 95 5.90 -4.60 -15.02
C ARG A 95 6.05 -6.11 -15.08
N ASN A 96 6.98 -6.67 -14.33
CA ASN A 96 7.18 -8.12 -14.26
C ASN A 96 5.99 -8.82 -13.62
N ILE A 97 5.41 -8.24 -12.56
CA ILE A 97 4.20 -8.77 -11.93
C ILE A 97 3.05 -8.80 -12.94
N TYR A 98 2.84 -7.72 -13.69
CA TYR A 98 1.79 -7.65 -14.70
C TYR A 98 1.99 -8.66 -15.84
N LYS A 99 3.23 -8.87 -16.27
CA LYS A 99 3.56 -9.90 -17.26
C LYS A 99 3.19 -11.29 -16.78
N GLU A 100 3.51 -11.60 -15.53
CA GLU A 100 3.19 -12.91 -14.94
C GLU A 100 1.69 -13.11 -14.81
N LEU A 101 0.95 -12.10 -14.35
CA LEU A 101 -0.50 -12.19 -14.27
C LEU A 101 -1.14 -12.43 -15.64
N LYS A 102 -0.62 -11.80 -16.69
CA LYS A 102 -1.09 -12.03 -18.05
C LYS A 102 -0.76 -13.43 -18.52
N ALA A 103 0.46 -13.90 -18.32
CA ALA A 103 0.91 -15.21 -18.77
C ALA A 103 0.21 -16.36 -18.04
N ASP A 104 0.01 -16.24 -16.72
CA ASP A 104 -0.55 -17.29 -15.90
C ASP A 104 -2.09 -17.29 -15.90
N LEU A 105 -2.71 -16.13 -15.76
CA LEU A 105 -4.15 -16.01 -15.57
C LEU A 105 -4.89 -15.40 -16.78
N GLY A 106 -4.17 -14.98 -17.81
CA GLY A 106 -4.78 -14.30 -18.95
C GLY A 106 -5.28 -12.89 -18.65
N CYS A 107 -4.86 -12.30 -17.54
CA CYS A 107 -5.26 -10.95 -17.16
C CYS A 107 -4.74 -9.91 -18.15
N PRO A 108 -5.57 -8.96 -18.63
CA PRO A 108 -5.07 -7.82 -19.38
C PRO A 108 -4.09 -7.01 -18.51
N ILE A 109 -3.10 -6.40 -19.16
CA ILE A 109 -2.19 -5.49 -18.45
C ILE A 109 -2.97 -4.22 -18.09
N PRO A 110 -3.04 -3.85 -16.78
CA PRO A 110 -3.74 -2.64 -16.37
C PRO A 110 -3.13 -1.37 -17.00
N ALA A 111 -3.95 -0.36 -17.17
CA ALA A 111 -3.51 0.91 -17.77
C ALA A 111 -2.60 1.72 -16.83
N THR A 112 -2.70 1.49 -15.53
CA THR A 112 -1.91 2.22 -14.51
C THR A 112 -1.24 1.24 -13.56
N GLY A 113 -0.31 1.76 -12.75
CA GLY A 113 0.35 0.99 -11.69
C GLY A 113 -0.32 1.12 -10.32
N ASP A 114 -1.49 1.72 -10.25
CA ASP A 114 -2.24 1.84 -9.00
C ASP A 114 -2.93 0.50 -8.68
N LEU A 115 -2.50 -0.13 -7.60
CA LEU A 115 -3.02 -1.44 -7.17
C LEU A 115 -4.20 -1.33 -6.19
N THR A 116 -4.67 -0.14 -5.87
CA THR A 116 -5.81 0.01 -4.95
C THR A 116 -7.08 -0.72 -5.42
N PRO A 117 -7.41 -0.79 -6.72
CA PRO A 117 -8.56 -1.57 -7.18
C PRO A 117 -8.46 -3.07 -6.88
N TRP A 118 -7.25 -3.59 -6.70
CA TRP A 118 -7.00 -5.01 -6.46
C TRP A 118 -7.17 -5.41 -5.00
N LEU A 119 -7.15 -4.46 -4.07
CA LEU A 119 -7.18 -4.74 -2.63
C LEU A 119 -8.51 -5.31 -2.15
N GLY A 120 -9.60 -5.04 -2.83
CA GLY A 120 -10.90 -5.60 -2.54
C GLY A 120 -11.21 -6.91 -3.27
N TRP A 121 -10.39 -7.28 -4.24
CA TRP A 121 -10.65 -8.43 -5.10
C TRP A 121 -10.54 -9.76 -4.36
N VAL A 122 -9.67 -9.82 -3.37
CA VAL A 122 -9.45 -11.03 -2.57
C VAL A 122 -10.63 -11.33 -1.64
N ARG A 123 -11.57 -10.43 -1.56
CA ARG A 123 -12.68 -10.57 -0.64
C ARG A 123 -13.62 -11.67 -1.00
N ASP A 124 -13.87 -11.92 -2.27
CA ASP A 124 -14.98 -12.73 -2.66
C ASP A 124 -15.07 -12.88 -4.16
N THR A 125 -16.12 -13.42 -4.54
CA THR A 125 -16.78 -13.51 -5.81
C THR A 125 -17.13 -12.17 -6.46
N GLY A 126 -16.53 -11.08 -6.04
CA GLY A 126 -16.71 -9.79 -6.65
C GLY A 126 -16.18 -9.74 -8.10
N PRO A 127 -16.65 -8.81 -8.91
CA PRO A 127 -16.18 -8.70 -10.27
C PRO A 127 -14.67 -8.46 -10.28
N ASP A 128 -14.01 -9.11 -11.23
CA ASP A 128 -12.59 -8.96 -11.51
C ASP A 128 -12.25 -7.48 -11.71
N PRO A 129 -11.24 -6.93 -11.00
CA PRO A 129 -10.88 -5.52 -11.12
C PRO A 129 -10.27 -5.13 -12.46
N ARG A 130 -10.10 -6.05 -13.36
CA ARG A 130 -9.57 -5.81 -14.69
C ARG A 130 -10.46 -4.97 -15.56
#